data_421b92eb9c159d59cbbd62bf592b94b1
#
_entry.id   421b92eb9c159d59cbbd62bf592b94b1
#
_cell.length_a   1.000
_cell.length_b   1.000
_cell.length_c   1.000
_cell.angle_alpha   90.00
_cell.angle_beta   90.00
_cell.angle_gamma   90.00
#
_symmetry.space_group_name_H-M   'P 1'
#
loop_
_entity.id
_entity.type
_entity.pdbx_description
1 polymer ?
#
loop_
_entity_poly.entity_id
_entity_poly.type
_entity_poly.pdbx_seq_one_letter_code
_entity_poly.pdbx_strand_id
1 'polypeptide(L)'
;MRNNENGQSPRAWRVPKTSPRMTVFRIAFTVTIFALCHTPSGNAQGAATAATDSRASLAGADSLLTAGKPDEALAMLQELAVKDPEMPGLEAMLGKSCFQSKRFPQAVEHLKTALDQKPDDPESTQLLALTYYASGNFQQALPLLEKLGPQLPKSNADGPYLLGVCYIMTQRWDDARRTFAQMFSVPPDSSMAYLMFGKILIRQRMEDLAVPEIQKALELDARLPMAHFLLGEIDLFKKNPQAAVNEFQKEMAVNPTVWLVYWRLGDAYVQLEKYDEAEKVLKEAIWLNEWSSGAYILLGQIALKKGDSGLAAGFLEHAMRIDPQNYWVHYFLAKAYHNLGRTAEAAQQFEISKSLLNDRLTDDRNMLQTVP
;
A
#
# COMPACT_ATOMS: atom_id res chain seq x y z
N MET A 1 -50.32 13.90 13.20
CA MET A 1 -50.36 12.45 13.50
C MET A 1 -49.60 11.68 12.45
N ARG A 2 -48.68 10.87 12.92
CA ARG A 2 -47.82 9.83 12.33
C ARG A 2 -46.49 10.28 11.74
N ASN A 3 -45.52 10.04 12.60
CA ASN A 3 -44.08 9.86 12.33
C ASN A 3 -43.87 8.80 11.26
N ASN A 4 -42.84 8.98 10.46
CA ASN A 4 -42.02 7.87 10.04
C ASN A 4 -40.55 8.33 9.96
N GLU A 5 -39.82 7.98 11.01
CA GLU A 5 -38.36 7.97 11.08
C GLU A 5 -37.85 6.83 10.20
N ASN A 6 -36.96 7.10 9.30
CA ASN A 6 -35.93 6.16 8.89
C ASN A 6 -34.74 6.96 8.36
N GLY A 7 -33.95 7.46 9.30
CA GLY A 7 -32.61 7.99 9.05
C GLY A 7 -31.65 6.85 8.77
N GLN A 8 -31.34 6.63 7.50
CA GLN A 8 -30.10 5.96 7.11
C GLN A 8 -29.22 6.98 6.41
N SER A 9 -28.29 7.55 7.17
CA SER A 9 -27.19 8.34 6.62
C SER A 9 -26.32 7.46 5.71
N PRO A 10 -25.89 7.95 4.54
CA PRO A 10 -24.93 7.25 3.71
C PRO A 10 -23.63 7.05 4.51
N ARG A 11 -23.14 5.84 4.59
CA ARG A 11 -21.85 5.52 5.21
C ARG A 11 -20.76 6.30 4.49
N ALA A 12 -20.28 7.35 5.14
CA ALA A 12 -19.11 8.11 4.71
C ALA A 12 -17.92 7.17 4.52
N TRP A 13 -17.36 7.16 3.32
CA TRP A 13 -16.09 6.54 3.02
C TRP A 13 -15.01 7.19 3.90
N ARG A 14 -14.54 6.46 4.90
CA ARG A 14 -13.37 6.90 5.68
C ARG A 14 -12.15 6.82 4.77
N VAL A 15 -11.70 7.98 4.30
CA VAL A 15 -10.36 8.12 3.71
C VAL A 15 -9.36 7.81 4.82
N PRO A 16 -8.41 6.86 4.64
CA PRO A 16 -7.38 6.61 5.64
C PRO A 16 -6.55 7.88 5.85
N LYS A 17 -6.34 8.27 7.11
CA LYS A 17 -5.52 9.42 7.53
C LYS A 17 -4.02 9.15 7.38
N THR A 18 -3.56 8.74 6.20
CA THR A 18 -2.12 8.62 5.95
C THR A 18 -1.83 9.00 4.51
N SER A 19 -0.82 9.87 4.32
CA SER A 19 -0.11 10.01 3.05
C SER A 19 0.23 8.62 2.50
N PRO A 20 0.45 8.43 1.19
CA PRO A 20 0.71 7.11 0.63
C PRO A 20 2.02 6.55 1.18
N ARG A 21 1.94 5.96 2.36
CA ARG A 21 2.96 5.04 2.84
C ARG A 21 2.81 3.81 1.97
N MET A 22 3.86 3.43 1.26
CA MET A 22 4.01 2.07 0.77
C MET A 22 3.84 1.16 1.99
N THR A 23 2.63 0.67 2.21
CA THR A 23 2.41 -0.34 3.22
C THR A 23 2.90 -1.64 2.62
N VAL A 24 4.14 -2.00 2.94
CA VAL A 24 4.59 -3.38 2.80
C VAL A 24 3.70 -4.17 3.73
N PHE A 25 2.71 -4.87 3.15
CA PHE A 25 1.84 -5.75 3.91
C PHE A 25 2.70 -6.81 4.59
N ARG A 26 2.72 -6.80 5.91
CA ARG A 26 3.17 -7.95 6.70
C ARG A 26 2.17 -9.06 6.44
N ILE A 27 2.53 -10.01 5.58
CA ILE A 27 1.77 -11.24 5.39
C ILE A 27 2.02 -12.10 6.63
N ALA A 28 1.09 -12.05 7.58
CA ALA A 28 1.05 -13.03 8.67
C ALA A 28 0.24 -14.23 8.18
N PHE A 29 0.90 -15.28 7.71
CA PHE A 29 0.26 -16.55 7.37
C PHE A 29 0.08 -17.40 8.63
N THR A 30 -1.17 -17.60 9.03
CA THR A 30 -1.54 -18.66 9.98
C THR A 30 -1.93 -19.90 9.16
N VAL A 31 -1.03 -20.87 9.08
CA VAL A 31 -1.30 -22.18 8.45
C VAL A 31 -1.89 -23.10 9.52
N THR A 32 -3.15 -23.49 9.33
CA THR A 32 -3.80 -24.52 10.18
C THR A 32 -3.51 -25.89 9.59
N ILE A 33 -2.71 -26.69 10.31
CA ILE A 33 -2.35 -28.05 9.91
C ILE A 33 -3.36 -29.03 10.47
N PHE A 34 -4.02 -29.81 9.59
CA PHE A 34 -4.77 -31.01 9.97
C PHE A 34 -3.79 -32.21 9.99
N ALA A 35 -3.57 -32.77 11.17
CA ALA A 35 -2.81 -33.99 11.35
C ALA A 35 -3.75 -35.21 11.21
N LEU A 36 -3.49 -36.04 10.20
CA LEU A 36 -4.06 -37.39 10.08
C LEU A 36 -3.03 -38.40 10.60
N CYS A 37 -3.33 -39.00 11.74
CA CYS A 37 -2.55 -40.11 12.31
C CYS A 37 -2.79 -41.41 11.52
N HIS A 38 -1.71 -41.97 10.92
CA HIS A 38 -1.65 -43.37 10.55
C HIS A 38 -0.51 -44.03 11.30
N THR A 39 -0.81 -45.12 12.00
CA THR A 39 0.15 -45.97 12.71
C THR A 39 0.71 -47.03 11.78
N PRO A 40 2.03 -47.24 11.74
CA PRO A 40 2.60 -48.49 11.18
C PRO A 40 3.18 -49.39 12.30
N SER A 41 2.90 -50.65 12.21
CA SER A 41 3.51 -51.71 13.00
C SER A 41 4.68 -52.36 12.24
N GLY A 42 5.82 -52.54 12.87
CA GLY A 42 6.79 -53.60 12.55
C GLY A 42 8.23 -53.19 12.25
N ASN A 43 9.12 -53.41 13.21
CA ASN A 43 10.54 -53.71 13.15
C ASN A 43 11.51 -52.84 12.32
N ALA A 44 12.05 -51.80 12.97
CA ALA A 44 13.42 -51.31 12.78
C ALA A 44 13.74 -50.28 13.90
N GLN A 45 14.14 -50.73 15.06
CA GLN A 45 14.33 -49.82 16.22
C GLN A 45 15.44 -48.77 15.98
N GLY A 46 16.45 -49.01 15.15
CA GLY A 46 17.48 -48.03 14.84
C GLY A 46 17.05 -46.99 13.76
N ALA A 47 16.32 -47.41 12.74
CA ALA A 47 15.77 -46.51 11.71
C ALA A 47 14.57 -45.69 12.23
N ALA A 48 13.81 -46.26 13.17
CA ALA A 48 12.68 -45.57 13.79
C ALA A 48 13.10 -44.41 14.72
N THR A 49 14.21 -44.53 15.44
CA THR A 49 14.75 -43.47 16.28
C THR A 49 15.33 -42.32 15.44
N ALA A 50 16.10 -42.61 14.40
CA ALA A 50 16.64 -41.59 13.49
C ALA A 50 15.51 -40.82 12.75
N ALA A 51 14.50 -41.54 12.24
CA ALA A 51 13.36 -40.91 11.59
C ALA A 51 12.49 -40.07 12.55
N THR A 52 12.46 -40.45 13.85
CA THR A 52 11.77 -39.68 14.89
C THR A 52 12.51 -38.38 15.20
N ASP A 53 13.85 -38.45 15.32
CA ASP A 53 14.69 -37.27 15.54
C ASP A 53 14.66 -36.31 14.37
N SER A 54 14.67 -36.79 13.11
CA SER A 54 14.58 -35.99 11.92
C SER A 54 13.21 -35.24 11.84
N ARG A 55 12.12 -35.93 12.16
CA ARG A 55 10.77 -35.30 12.23
C ARG A 55 10.66 -34.25 13.34
N ALA A 56 11.26 -34.53 14.50
CA ALA A 56 11.31 -33.56 15.60
C ALA A 56 12.09 -32.31 15.22
N SER A 57 13.18 -32.45 14.49
CA SER A 57 14.00 -31.35 13.95
C SER A 57 13.21 -30.52 12.94
N LEU A 58 12.45 -31.15 12.04
CA LEU A 58 11.60 -30.46 11.07
C LEU A 58 10.49 -29.65 11.76
N ALA A 59 9.83 -30.24 12.77
CA ALA A 59 8.82 -29.57 13.56
C ALA A 59 9.40 -28.41 14.42
N GLY A 60 10.61 -28.58 14.92
CA GLY A 60 11.37 -27.53 15.61
C GLY A 60 11.66 -26.34 14.69
N ALA A 61 12.09 -26.60 13.46
CA ALA A 61 12.34 -25.57 12.46
C ALA A 61 11.04 -24.80 12.09
N ASP A 62 9.91 -25.50 11.92
CA ASP A 62 8.61 -24.82 11.66
C ASP A 62 8.18 -23.92 12.84
N SER A 63 8.43 -24.36 14.07
CA SER A 63 8.20 -23.55 15.26
C SER A 63 9.06 -22.28 15.29
N LEU A 64 10.34 -22.39 14.88
CA LEU A 64 11.25 -21.24 14.76
C LEU A 64 10.77 -20.26 13.67
N LEU A 65 10.32 -20.77 12.51
CA LEU A 65 9.77 -19.95 11.43
C LEU A 65 8.51 -19.21 11.89
N THR A 66 7.64 -19.88 12.63
CA THR A 66 6.44 -19.27 13.20
C THR A 66 6.79 -18.20 14.24
N ALA A 67 7.87 -18.40 15.00
CA ALA A 67 8.41 -17.43 15.95
C ALA A 67 9.17 -16.26 15.30
N GLY A 68 9.27 -16.23 13.95
CA GLY A 68 10.00 -15.18 13.22
C GLY A 68 11.52 -15.27 13.32
N LYS A 69 12.06 -16.47 13.50
CA LYS A 69 13.48 -16.78 13.62
C LYS A 69 13.99 -17.62 12.43
N PRO A 70 13.92 -17.11 11.20
CA PRO A 70 14.21 -17.92 10.00
C PRO A 70 15.67 -18.34 9.88
N ASP A 71 16.62 -17.55 10.39
CA ASP A 71 18.05 -17.93 10.34
C ASP A 71 18.38 -19.08 11.32
N GLU A 72 17.75 -19.11 12.51
CA GLU A 72 17.89 -20.24 13.43
C GLU A 72 17.26 -21.52 12.84
N ALA A 73 16.10 -21.39 12.19
CA ALA A 73 15.46 -22.49 11.48
C ALA A 73 16.33 -23.00 10.33
N LEU A 74 16.92 -22.11 9.54
CA LEU A 74 17.78 -22.46 8.43
C LEU A 74 19.02 -23.26 8.90
N ALA A 75 19.67 -22.84 9.98
CA ALA A 75 20.80 -23.56 10.54
C ALA A 75 20.42 -24.98 10.97
N MET A 76 19.29 -25.14 11.67
CA MET A 76 18.76 -26.45 12.07
C MET A 76 18.44 -27.35 10.87
N LEU A 77 17.84 -26.78 9.81
CA LEU A 77 17.50 -27.53 8.59
C LEU A 77 18.76 -27.93 7.79
N GLN A 78 19.80 -27.09 7.76
CA GLN A 78 21.10 -27.43 7.13
C GLN A 78 21.80 -28.57 7.86
N GLU A 79 21.76 -28.62 9.19
CA GLU A 79 22.24 -29.75 9.94
C GLU A 79 21.46 -31.03 9.64
N LEU A 80 20.13 -30.90 9.50
CA LEU A 80 19.25 -32.00 9.12
C LEU A 80 19.59 -32.52 7.70
N ALA A 81 19.83 -31.63 6.75
CA ALA A 81 20.19 -31.96 5.36
C ALA A 81 21.49 -32.79 5.26
N VAL A 82 22.41 -32.58 6.19
CA VAL A 82 23.66 -33.41 6.26
C VAL A 82 23.37 -34.82 6.80
N LYS A 83 22.40 -34.93 7.73
CA LYS A 83 22.09 -36.23 8.39
C LYS A 83 21.10 -37.06 7.58
N ASP A 84 20.14 -36.43 6.95
CA ASP A 84 19.03 -37.08 6.24
C ASP A 84 18.60 -36.21 5.01
N PRO A 85 19.43 -36.21 3.95
CA PRO A 85 19.23 -35.30 2.80
C PRO A 85 17.97 -35.61 1.98
N GLU A 86 17.45 -36.84 2.07
CA GLU A 86 16.23 -37.23 1.34
C GLU A 86 14.98 -37.16 2.19
N MET A 87 15.04 -36.51 3.35
CA MET A 87 13.88 -36.38 4.22
C MET A 87 12.73 -35.67 3.53
N PRO A 88 11.52 -36.29 3.46
CA PRO A 88 10.35 -35.65 2.85
C PRO A 88 9.98 -34.33 3.52
N GLY A 89 9.84 -33.27 2.71
CA GLY A 89 9.50 -31.92 3.17
C GLY A 89 10.67 -31.05 3.61
N LEU A 90 11.90 -31.59 3.67
CA LEU A 90 13.10 -30.84 4.01
C LEU A 90 13.34 -29.66 3.04
N GLU A 91 13.29 -29.92 1.74
CA GLU A 91 13.50 -28.92 0.71
C GLU A 91 12.45 -27.79 0.75
N ALA A 92 11.19 -28.13 1.01
CA ALA A 92 10.14 -27.14 1.19
C ALA A 92 10.41 -26.25 2.40
N MET A 93 10.87 -26.81 3.51
CA MET A 93 11.20 -26.07 4.74
C MET A 93 12.46 -25.20 4.59
N LEU A 94 13.50 -25.71 3.89
CA LEU A 94 14.67 -24.91 3.52
C LEU A 94 14.28 -23.74 2.65
N GLY A 95 13.44 -23.96 1.63
CA GLY A 95 12.91 -22.92 0.78
C GLY A 95 12.11 -21.86 1.56
N LYS A 96 11.24 -22.29 2.49
CA LYS A 96 10.47 -21.41 3.37
C LYS A 96 11.39 -20.57 4.28
N SER A 97 12.41 -21.19 4.87
CA SER A 97 13.40 -20.48 5.70
C SER A 97 14.18 -19.45 4.90
N CYS A 98 14.69 -19.84 3.71
CA CYS A 98 15.39 -18.94 2.81
C CYS A 98 14.52 -17.77 2.35
N PHE A 99 13.25 -18.01 2.05
CA PHE A 99 12.28 -16.94 1.70
C PHE A 99 12.11 -15.94 2.84
N GLN A 100 11.87 -16.42 4.07
CA GLN A 100 11.71 -15.55 5.23
C GLN A 100 13.00 -14.79 5.61
N SER A 101 14.18 -15.41 5.37
CA SER A 101 15.50 -14.76 5.52
C SER A 101 15.85 -13.84 4.33
N LYS A 102 14.95 -13.67 3.36
CA LYS A 102 15.15 -12.88 2.11
C LYS A 102 16.31 -13.40 1.24
N ARG A 103 16.69 -14.66 1.37
CA ARG A 103 17.69 -15.35 0.54
C ARG A 103 17.03 -15.94 -0.70
N PHE A 104 16.43 -15.06 -1.53
CA PHE A 104 15.56 -15.47 -2.64
C PHE A 104 16.20 -16.44 -3.65
N PRO A 105 17.46 -16.27 -4.09
CA PRO A 105 18.06 -17.26 -5.00
C PRO A 105 18.08 -18.68 -4.42
N GLN A 106 18.48 -18.84 -3.16
CA GLN A 106 18.50 -20.12 -2.47
C GLN A 106 17.08 -20.68 -2.25
N ALA A 107 16.13 -19.79 -1.90
CA ALA A 107 14.72 -20.18 -1.78
C ALA A 107 14.17 -20.77 -3.10
N VAL A 108 14.50 -20.16 -4.25
CA VAL A 108 14.10 -20.68 -5.57
C VAL A 108 14.67 -22.08 -5.82
N GLU A 109 15.94 -22.31 -5.51
CA GLU A 109 16.59 -23.63 -5.69
C GLU A 109 15.88 -24.70 -4.86
N HIS A 110 15.75 -24.50 -3.56
CA HIS A 110 15.10 -25.44 -2.65
C HIS A 110 13.63 -25.67 -3.00
N LEU A 111 12.86 -24.63 -3.32
CA LEU A 111 11.45 -24.78 -3.69
C LEU A 111 11.24 -25.50 -5.02
N LYS A 112 12.14 -25.32 -5.99
CA LYS A 112 12.13 -26.13 -7.22
C LYS A 112 12.38 -27.60 -6.92
N THR A 113 13.41 -27.91 -6.12
CA THR A 113 13.69 -29.28 -5.69
C THR A 113 12.49 -29.89 -4.94
N ALA A 114 11.82 -29.11 -4.08
CA ALA A 114 10.62 -29.56 -3.39
C ALA A 114 9.47 -29.89 -4.38
N LEU A 115 9.31 -29.09 -5.44
CA LEU A 115 8.29 -29.33 -6.48
C LEU A 115 8.69 -30.46 -7.43
N ASP A 116 9.98 -30.73 -7.65
CA ASP A 116 10.43 -31.91 -8.37
C ASP A 116 10.10 -33.21 -7.59
N GLN A 117 10.20 -33.16 -6.25
CA GLN A 117 9.80 -34.26 -5.36
C GLN A 117 8.27 -34.41 -5.26
N LYS A 118 7.55 -33.27 -5.25
CA LYS A 118 6.07 -33.23 -5.12
C LYS A 118 5.48 -32.15 -6.03
N PRO A 119 5.19 -32.46 -7.33
CA PRO A 119 4.80 -31.47 -8.34
C PRO A 119 3.50 -30.71 -8.07
N ASP A 120 2.59 -31.29 -7.29
CA ASP A 120 1.27 -30.70 -6.99
C ASP A 120 1.20 -30.15 -5.55
N ASP A 121 2.34 -29.81 -4.95
CA ASP A 121 2.36 -29.19 -3.62
C ASP A 121 1.96 -27.71 -3.71
N PRO A 122 0.77 -27.33 -3.20
CA PRO A 122 0.28 -25.97 -3.33
C PRO A 122 1.10 -24.99 -2.47
N GLU A 123 1.61 -25.42 -1.32
CA GLU A 123 2.41 -24.56 -0.42
C GLU A 123 3.76 -24.22 -1.06
N SER A 124 4.48 -25.19 -1.59
CA SER A 124 5.75 -24.96 -2.30
C SER A 124 5.54 -24.14 -3.58
N THR A 125 4.44 -24.40 -4.33
CA THR A 125 4.08 -23.59 -5.51
C THR A 125 3.83 -22.15 -5.14
N GLN A 126 3.09 -21.91 -4.06
CA GLN A 126 2.78 -20.56 -3.57
C GLN A 126 4.05 -19.84 -3.09
N LEU A 127 4.90 -20.52 -2.31
CA LEU A 127 6.15 -19.93 -1.83
C LEU A 127 7.09 -19.60 -2.98
N LEU A 128 7.18 -20.46 -4.01
CA LEU A 128 7.98 -20.20 -5.20
C LEU A 128 7.45 -18.99 -5.98
N ALA A 129 6.13 -18.90 -6.15
CA ALA A 129 5.50 -17.76 -6.79
C ALA A 129 5.78 -16.45 -6.03
N LEU A 130 5.66 -16.48 -4.69
CA LEU A 130 5.97 -15.33 -3.84
C LEU A 130 7.45 -14.96 -3.86
N THR A 131 8.33 -15.96 -3.93
CA THR A 131 9.79 -15.76 -4.04
C THR A 131 10.15 -15.05 -5.34
N TYR A 132 9.56 -15.50 -6.47
CA TYR A 132 9.75 -14.85 -7.75
C TYR A 132 9.16 -13.43 -7.77
N TYR A 133 7.98 -13.24 -7.18
CA TYR A 133 7.37 -11.90 -7.06
C TYR A 133 8.26 -10.96 -6.25
N ALA A 134 8.72 -11.40 -5.07
CA ALA A 134 9.55 -10.59 -4.17
C ALA A 134 10.94 -10.26 -4.76
N SER A 135 11.46 -11.12 -5.63
CA SER A 135 12.71 -10.88 -6.37
C SER A 135 12.53 -10.14 -7.70
N GLY A 136 11.31 -9.68 -8.03
CA GLY A 136 11.01 -8.96 -9.26
C GLY A 136 10.95 -9.84 -10.53
N ASN A 137 10.97 -11.15 -10.38
CA ASN A 137 10.94 -12.12 -11.47
C ASN A 137 9.48 -12.44 -11.88
N PHE A 138 8.74 -11.41 -12.30
CA PHE A 138 7.28 -11.50 -12.57
C PHE A 138 6.92 -12.49 -13.68
N GLN A 139 7.80 -12.68 -14.67
CA GLN A 139 7.61 -13.65 -15.76
C GLN A 139 7.53 -15.10 -15.22
N GLN A 140 8.34 -15.43 -14.21
CA GLN A 140 8.34 -16.75 -13.58
C GLN A 140 7.26 -16.88 -12.51
N ALA A 141 6.91 -15.78 -11.82
CA ALA A 141 5.85 -15.77 -10.82
C ALA A 141 4.46 -16.01 -11.46
N LEU A 142 4.22 -15.42 -12.63
CA LEU A 142 2.91 -15.38 -13.28
C LEU A 142 2.29 -16.76 -13.51
N PRO A 143 2.93 -17.74 -14.18
CA PRO A 143 2.31 -19.04 -14.43
C PRO A 143 2.00 -19.82 -13.14
N LEU A 144 2.78 -19.62 -12.08
CA LEU A 144 2.52 -20.24 -10.78
C LEU A 144 1.31 -19.63 -10.10
N LEU A 145 1.16 -18.29 -10.15
CA LEU A 145 -0.01 -17.59 -9.62
C LEU A 145 -1.27 -17.90 -10.42
N GLU A 146 -1.18 -18.05 -11.73
CA GLU A 146 -2.31 -18.49 -12.57
C GLU A 146 -2.76 -19.91 -12.20
N LYS A 147 -1.82 -20.85 -12.00
CA LYS A 147 -2.11 -22.22 -11.55
C LYS A 147 -2.81 -22.23 -10.18
N LEU A 148 -2.40 -21.33 -9.27
CA LEU A 148 -2.97 -21.20 -7.93
C LEU A 148 -4.29 -20.43 -7.89
N GLY A 149 -4.62 -19.67 -8.94
CA GLY A 149 -5.76 -18.76 -8.96
C GLY A 149 -7.07 -19.31 -8.39
N PRO A 150 -7.49 -20.57 -8.72
CA PRO A 150 -8.68 -21.18 -8.12
C PRO A 150 -8.54 -21.59 -6.65
N GLN A 151 -7.30 -21.75 -6.17
CA GLN A 151 -6.96 -22.22 -4.82
C GLN A 151 -6.57 -21.06 -3.88
N LEU A 152 -6.31 -19.87 -4.45
CA LEU A 152 -6.06 -18.69 -3.64
C LEU A 152 -7.31 -18.37 -2.81
N PRO A 153 -7.18 -18.18 -1.48
CA PRO A 153 -8.32 -17.88 -0.62
C PRO A 153 -9.05 -16.62 -1.11
N LYS A 154 -10.32 -16.78 -1.50
CA LYS A 154 -11.15 -15.64 -1.95
C LYS A 154 -11.33 -14.56 -0.89
N SER A 155 -11.10 -14.89 0.36
CA SER A 155 -11.13 -13.98 1.52
C SER A 155 -9.85 -13.18 1.67
N ASN A 156 -8.76 -13.57 0.99
CA ASN A 156 -7.48 -12.89 1.05
C ASN A 156 -7.26 -12.13 -0.27
N ALA A 157 -7.43 -10.80 -0.22
CA ALA A 157 -7.24 -9.92 -1.39
C ALA A 157 -5.79 -9.95 -1.94
N ASP A 158 -4.86 -10.55 -1.20
CA ASP A 158 -3.44 -10.53 -1.55
C ASP A 158 -3.14 -11.36 -2.81
N GLY A 159 -3.74 -12.54 -2.96
CA GLY A 159 -3.52 -13.41 -4.12
C GLY A 159 -3.94 -12.78 -5.45
N PRO A 160 -5.20 -12.34 -5.62
CA PRO A 160 -5.65 -11.62 -6.80
C PRO A 160 -4.87 -10.32 -7.05
N TYR A 161 -4.46 -9.62 -5.98
CA TYR A 161 -3.65 -8.42 -6.10
C TYR A 161 -2.26 -8.72 -6.68
N LEU A 162 -1.57 -9.75 -6.14
CA LEU A 162 -0.26 -10.19 -6.64
C LEU A 162 -0.33 -10.62 -8.10
N LEU A 163 -1.36 -11.39 -8.47
CA LEU A 163 -1.61 -11.81 -9.85
C LEU A 163 -1.84 -10.61 -10.75
N GLY A 164 -2.68 -9.66 -10.34
CA GLY A 164 -2.94 -8.42 -11.08
C GLY A 164 -1.68 -7.58 -11.28
N VAL A 165 -0.82 -7.45 -10.25
CA VAL A 165 0.47 -6.77 -10.37
C VAL A 165 1.42 -7.52 -11.31
N CYS A 166 1.48 -8.86 -11.26
CA CYS A 166 2.27 -9.64 -12.22
C CYS A 166 1.81 -9.42 -13.66
N TYR A 167 0.50 -9.32 -13.90
CA TYR A 167 -0.03 -8.96 -15.21
C TYR A 167 0.40 -7.54 -15.64
N ILE A 168 0.37 -6.57 -14.75
CA ILE A 168 0.89 -5.22 -15.03
C ILE A 168 2.37 -5.29 -15.44
N MET A 169 3.19 -5.95 -14.64
CA MET A 169 4.64 -6.02 -14.85
C MET A 169 5.05 -6.84 -16.08
N THR A 170 4.17 -7.71 -16.56
CA THR A 170 4.32 -8.48 -17.81
C THR A 170 3.55 -7.88 -18.99
N GLN A 171 3.01 -6.65 -18.83
CA GLN A 171 2.28 -5.89 -19.86
C GLN A 171 0.99 -6.55 -20.36
N ARG A 172 0.39 -7.42 -19.57
CA ARG A 172 -0.90 -8.06 -19.84
C ARG A 172 -2.03 -7.22 -19.25
N TRP A 173 -2.25 -6.04 -19.82
CA TRP A 173 -3.12 -4.98 -19.27
C TRP A 173 -4.58 -5.41 -19.09
N ASP A 174 -5.14 -6.11 -20.06
CA ASP A 174 -6.53 -6.59 -20.00
C ASP A 174 -6.73 -7.65 -18.91
N ASP A 175 -5.76 -8.55 -18.75
CA ASP A 175 -5.80 -9.56 -17.69
C ASP A 175 -5.67 -8.90 -16.32
N ALA A 176 -4.79 -7.89 -16.18
CA ALA A 176 -4.67 -7.10 -14.96
C ALA A 176 -6.00 -6.41 -14.61
N ARG A 177 -6.62 -5.71 -15.58
CA ARG A 177 -7.90 -5.01 -15.38
C ARG A 177 -9.01 -5.98 -14.98
N ARG A 178 -9.12 -7.12 -15.66
CA ARG A 178 -10.11 -8.16 -15.33
C ARG A 178 -9.90 -8.73 -13.93
N THR A 179 -8.65 -8.99 -13.56
CA THR A 179 -8.31 -9.51 -12.22
C THR A 179 -8.69 -8.50 -11.12
N PHE A 180 -8.36 -7.23 -11.29
CA PHE A 180 -8.76 -6.19 -10.33
C PHE A 180 -10.27 -5.96 -10.33
N ALA A 181 -10.93 -5.99 -11.49
CA ALA A 181 -12.38 -5.87 -11.56
C ALA A 181 -13.08 -7.00 -10.77
N GLN A 182 -12.61 -8.24 -10.90
CA GLN A 182 -13.09 -9.37 -10.12
C GLN A 182 -12.84 -9.19 -8.62
N MET A 183 -11.63 -8.71 -8.23
CA MET A 183 -11.29 -8.44 -6.84
C MET A 183 -12.23 -7.41 -6.20
N PHE A 184 -12.65 -6.39 -6.96
CA PHE A 184 -13.58 -5.37 -6.51
C PHE A 184 -15.05 -5.71 -6.78
N SER A 185 -15.33 -6.88 -7.34
CA SER A 185 -16.69 -7.33 -7.70
C SER A 185 -17.43 -6.35 -8.63
N VAL A 186 -16.73 -5.80 -9.62
CA VAL A 186 -17.28 -4.93 -10.66
C VAL A 186 -17.17 -5.61 -12.03
N PRO A 187 -18.09 -5.29 -12.98
CA PRO A 187 -17.98 -5.83 -14.35
C PRO A 187 -16.66 -5.36 -15.02
N PRO A 188 -15.90 -6.25 -15.69
CA PRO A 188 -14.55 -5.96 -16.19
C PRO A 188 -14.46 -4.80 -17.19
N ASP A 189 -15.51 -4.57 -17.96
CA ASP A 189 -15.55 -3.53 -19.00
C ASP A 189 -16.39 -2.31 -18.60
N SER A 190 -16.68 -2.18 -17.30
CA SER A 190 -17.41 -1.02 -16.76
C SER A 190 -16.49 0.18 -16.57
N SER A 191 -17.07 1.39 -16.56
CA SER A 191 -16.36 2.63 -16.21
C SER A 191 -15.63 2.52 -14.87
N MET A 192 -16.24 1.87 -13.89
CA MET A 192 -15.64 1.64 -12.57
C MET A 192 -14.40 0.73 -12.65
N ALA A 193 -14.40 -0.33 -13.49
CA ALA A 193 -13.25 -1.20 -13.64
C ALA A 193 -12.04 -0.45 -14.22
N TYR A 194 -12.26 0.36 -15.25
CA TYR A 194 -11.23 1.23 -15.83
C TYR A 194 -10.69 2.24 -14.81
N LEU A 195 -11.57 2.89 -14.04
CA LEU A 195 -11.17 3.83 -12.99
C LEU A 195 -10.33 3.14 -11.89
N MET A 196 -10.77 1.98 -11.42
CA MET A 196 -10.05 1.20 -10.40
C MET A 196 -8.69 0.76 -10.91
N PHE A 197 -8.61 0.32 -12.17
CA PHE A 197 -7.34 -0.05 -12.77
C PHE A 197 -6.40 1.15 -12.92
N GLY A 198 -6.89 2.29 -13.41
CA GLY A 198 -6.14 3.55 -13.44
C GLY A 198 -5.60 3.94 -12.05
N LYS A 199 -6.40 3.78 -11.00
CA LYS A 199 -5.98 4.02 -9.62
C LYS A 199 -4.88 3.05 -9.15
N ILE A 200 -4.93 1.79 -9.54
CA ILE A 200 -3.85 0.82 -9.27
C ILE A 200 -2.57 1.24 -10.00
N LEU A 201 -2.66 1.64 -11.27
CA LEU A 201 -1.49 2.10 -12.02
C LEU A 201 -0.82 3.33 -11.40
N ILE A 202 -1.61 4.30 -10.89
CA ILE A 202 -1.07 5.43 -10.12
C ILE A 202 -0.30 4.94 -8.88
N ARG A 203 -0.83 3.96 -8.16
CA ARG A 203 -0.13 3.37 -6.99
C ARG A 203 1.17 2.68 -7.37
N GLN A 204 1.27 2.15 -8.58
CA GLN A 204 2.49 1.55 -9.14
C GLN A 204 3.43 2.58 -9.78
N ARG A 205 3.14 3.88 -9.66
CA ARG A 205 3.91 4.98 -10.26
C ARG A 205 3.95 4.92 -11.80
N MET A 206 2.88 4.43 -12.40
CA MET A 206 2.69 4.30 -13.84
C MET A 206 1.63 5.29 -14.34
N GLU A 207 1.80 6.57 -14.02
CA GLU A 207 0.82 7.63 -14.28
C GLU A 207 0.50 7.76 -15.78
N ASP A 208 1.50 7.55 -16.65
CA ASP A 208 1.30 7.64 -18.10
C ASP A 208 0.37 6.55 -18.65
N LEU A 209 0.35 5.38 -18.01
CA LEU A 209 -0.57 4.30 -18.35
C LEU A 209 -1.94 4.45 -17.66
N ALA A 210 -1.97 5.15 -16.53
CA ALA A 210 -3.23 5.41 -15.81
C ALA A 210 -4.14 6.38 -16.57
N VAL A 211 -3.56 7.40 -17.25
CA VAL A 211 -4.33 8.43 -17.95
C VAL A 211 -5.30 7.84 -18.99
N PRO A 212 -4.88 7.01 -19.97
CA PRO A 212 -5.80 6.44 -20.94
C PRO A 212 -6.88 5.56 -20.31
N GLU A 213 -6.59 4.84 -19.23
CA GLU A 213 -7.58 4.02 -18.53
C GLU A 213 -8.66 4.91 -17.87
N ILE A 214 -8.25 6.00 -17.20
CA ILE A 214 -9.20 6.94 -16.58
C ILE A 214 -10.00 7.69 -17.67
N GLN A 215 -9.38 8.05 -18.79
CA GLN A 215 -10.10 8.64 -19.94
C GLN A 215 -11.13 7.66 -20.50
N LYS A 216 -10.78 6.38 -20.62
CA LYS A 216 -11.73 5.33 -21.04
C LYS A 216 -12.90 5.19 -20.06
N ALA A 217 -12.63 5.30 -18.78
CA ALA A 217 -13.69 5.32 -17.75
C ALA A 217 -14.67 6.50 -17.98
N LEU A 218 -14.15 7.69 -18.30
CA LEU A 218 -14.97 8.89 -18.58
C LEU A 218 -15.71 8.82 -19.93
N GLU A 219 -15.16 8.12 -20.93
CA GLU A 219 -15.87 7.83 -22.17
C GLU A 219 -17.12 6.98 -21.94
N LEU A 220 -17.05 6.02 -21.00
CA LEU A 220 -18.14 5.14 -20.64
C LEU A 220 -19.16 5.81 -19.69
N ASP A 221 -18.67 6.67 -18.81
CA ASP A 221 -19.48 7.46 -17.88
C ASP A 221 -18.84 8.82 -17.62
N ALA A 222 -19.28 9.84 -18.36
CA ALA A 222 -18.76 11.21 -18.25
C ALA A 222 -18.99 11.87 -16.88
N ARG A 223 -19.83 11.28 -16.03
CA ARG A 223 -20.11 11.76 -14.67
C ARG A 223 -19.56 10.82 -13.59
N LEU A 224 -18.61 9.95 -13.96
CA LEU A 224 -18.01 8.99 -13.03
C LEU A 224 -17.27 9.74 -11.92
N PRO A 225 -17.68 9.59 -10.66
CA PRO A 225 -17.07 10.27 -9.54
C PRO A 225 -15.60 9.93 -9.38
N MET A 226 -14.79 10.93 -8.99
CA MET A 226 -13.34 10.83 -8.74
C MET A 226 -12.47 10.60 -9.99
N ALA A 227 -13.04 10.48 -11.19
CA ALA A 227 -12.23 10.26 -12.39
C ALA A 227 -11.44 11.54 -12.77
N HIS A 228 -12.10 12.69 -12.81
CA HIS A 228 -11.44 13.96 -13.03
C HIS A 228 -10.51 14.34 -11.87
N PHE A 229 -10.85 13.96 -10.63
CA PHE A 229 -9.95 14.15 -9.49
C PHE A 229 -8.60 13.42 -9.70
N LEU A 230 -8.61 12.16 -10.13
CA LEU A 230 -7.38 11.39 -10.38
C LEU A 230 -6.55 11.99 -11.52
N LEU A 231 -7.19 12.49 -12.60
CA LEU A 231 -6.47 13.20 -13.67
C LEU A 231 -5.81 14.48 -13.12
N GLY A 232 -6.52 15.27 -12.33
CA GLY A 232 -5.96 16.45 -11.68
C GLY A 232 -4.79 16.14 -10.74
N GLU A 233 -4.84 15.04 -10.00
CA GLU A 233 -3.71 14.57 -9.17
C GLU A 233 -2.48 14.23 -10.03
N ILE A 234 -2.69 13.54 -11.16
CA ILE A 234 -1.61 13.24 -12.12
C ILE A 234 -1.00 14.53 -12.69
N ASP A 235 -1.86 15.50 -13.03
CA ASP A 235 -1.39 16.79 -13.57
C ASP A 235 -0.58 17.57 -12.53
N LEU A 236 -0.99 17.60 -11.25
CA LEU A 236 -0.19 18.20 -10.18
C LEU A 236 1.15 17.50 -10.00
N PHE A 237 1.15 16.17 -10.05
CA PHE A 237 2.38 15.38 -9.97
C PHE A 237 3.34 15.72 -11.12
N LYS A 238 2.80 15.90 -12.35
CA LYS A 238 3.55 16.30 -13.55
C LYS A 238 3.91 17.79 -13.58
N LYS A 239 3.62 18.56 -12.52
CA LYS A 239 3.87 20.00 -12.43
C LYS A 239 3.09 20.82 -13.47
N ASN A 240 1.89 20.40 -13.79
CA ASN A 240 0.95 21.06 -14.69
C ASN A 240 -0.25 21.64 -13.93
N PRO A 241 -0.06 22.61 -13.02
CA PRO A 241 -1.13 23.07 -12.13
C PRO A 241 -2.33 23.69 -12.87
N GLN A 242 -2.13 24.25 -14.06
CA GLN A 242 -3.25 24.79 -14.84
C GLN A 242 -4.14 23.67 -15.40
N ALA A 243 -3.57 22.54 -15.86
CA ALA A 243 -4.34 21.38 -16.28
C ALA A 243 -5.11 20.77 -15.08
N ALA A 244 -4.44 20.65 -13.93
CA ALA A 244 -5.06 20.18 -12.71
C ALA A 244 -6.28 21.02 -12.28
N VAL A 245 -6.18 22.36 -12.37
CA VAL A 245 -7.33 23.27 -12.12
C VAL A 245 -8.52 22.87 -12.99
N ASN A 246 -8.29 22.67 -14.29
CA ASN A 246 -9.38 22.32 -15.21
C ASN A 246 -10.03 20.98 -14.83
N GLU A 247 -9.23 19.99 -14.48
CA GLU A 247 -9.76 18.68 -14.09
C GLU A 247 -10.49 18.73 -12.73
N PHE A 248 -9.95 19.43 -11.73
CA PHE A 248 -10.64 19.58 -10.44
C PHE A 248 -11.96 20.38 -10.56
N GLN A 249 -12.02 21.37 -11.45
CA GLN A 249 -13.28 22.10 -11.73
C GLN A 249 -14.34 21.18 -12.35
N LYS A 250 -13.96 20.28 -13.25
CA LYS A 250 -14.88 19.26 -13.80
C LYS A 250 -15.35 18.31 -12.68
N GLU A 251 -14.45 17.87 -11.79
CA GLU A 251 -14.84 17.02 -10.67
C GLU A 251 -15.79 17.73 -9.71
N MET A 252 -15.59 19.02 -9.42
CA MET A 252 -16.53 19.81 -8.62
C MET A 252 -17.94 19.86 -9.23
N ALA A 253 -18.05 19.90 -10.56
CA ALA A 253 -19.35 19.88 -11.23
C ALA A 253 -20.06 18.51 -11.08
N VAL A 254 -19.31 17.44 -10.91
CA VAL A 254 -19.83 16.08 -10.67
C VAL A 254 -20.07 15.82 -9.18
N ASN A 255 -19.13 16.25 -8.33
CA ASN A 255 -19.10 15.98 -6.89
C ASN A 255 -18.89 17.28 -6.07
N PRO A 256 -19.88 18.15 -5.94
CA PRO A 256 -19.73 19.45 -5.28
C PRO A 256 -19.55 19.39 -3.76
N THR A 257 -19.70 18.23 -3.13
CA THR A 257 -19.59 18.07 -1.67
C THR A 257 -18.31 17.38 -1.21
N VAL A 258 -17.40 17.07 -2.13
CA VAL A 258 -16.13 16.38 -1.81
C VAL A 258 -15.06 17.42 -1.46
N TRP A 259 -14.84 17.67 -0.17
CA TRP A 259 -13.87 18.64 0.35
C TRP A 259 -12.46 18.48 -0.22
N LEU A 260 -12.06 17.24 -0.51
CA LEU A 260 -10.73 16.90 -1.03
C LEU A 260 -10.46 17.58 -2.38
N VAL A 261 -11.49 17.69 -3.24
CA VAL A 261 -11.37 18.35 -4.55
C VAL A 261 -11.10 19.84 -4.37
N TYR A 262 -11.80 20.50 -3.46
CA TYR A 262 -11.59 21.93 -3.16
C TYR A 262 -10.20 22.19 -2.58
N TRP A 263 -9.74 21.32 -1.68
CA TRP A 263 -8.38 21.43 -1.13
C TRP A 263 -7.32 21.31 -2.22
N ARG A 264 -7.44 20.31 -3.11
CA ARG A 264 -6.45 20.08 -4.20
C ARG A 264 -6.53 21.18 -5.27
N LEU A 265 -7.72 21.68 -5.54
CA LEU A 265 -7.89 22.85 -6.40
C LEU A 265 -7.22 24.09 -5.77
N GLY A 266 -7.35 24.27 -4.46
CA GLY A 266 -6.66 25.32 -3.72
C GLY A 266 -5.14 25.19 -3.81
N ASP A 267 -4.60 23.97 -3.69
CA ASP A 267 -3.17 23.70 -3.90
C ASP A 267 -2.71 24.07 -5.33
N ALA A 268 -3.50 23.67 -6.35
CA ALA A 268 -3.20 24.03 -7.74
C ALA A 268 -3.19 25.56 -7.95
N TYR A 269 -4.15 26.29 -7.36
CA TYR A 269 -4.17 27.75 -7.43
C TYR A 269 -2.99 28.39 -6.68
N VAL A 270 -2.57 27.84 -5.53
CA VAL A 270 -1.36 28.31 -4.81
C VAL A 270 -0.13 28.15 -5.68
N GLN A 271 0.01 27.01 -6.38
CA GLN A 271 1.14 26.79 -7.32
C GLN A 271 1.13 27.74 -8.50
N LEU A 272 -0.03 28.25 -8.90
CA LEU A 272 -0.20 29.29 -9.92
C LEU A 272 -0.12 30.73 -9.36
N GLU A 273 0.15 30.89 -8.07
CA GLU A 273 0.14 32.18 -7.37
C GLU A 273 -1.20 32.93 -7.43
N LYS A 274 -2.29 32.23 -7.73
CA LYS A 274 -3.67 32.75 -7.74
C LYS A 274 -4.25 32.67 -6.33
N TYR A 275 -3.74 33.54 -5.46
CA TYR A 275 -4.02 33.44 -4.02
C TYR A 275 -5.47 33.74 -3.64
N ASP A 276 -6.16 34.62 -4.37
CA ASP A 276 -7.55 34.97 -4.06
C ASP A 276 -8.51 33.85 -4.44
N GLU A 277 -8.27 33.19 -5.59
CA GLU A 277 -9.02 32.00 -6.00
C GLU A 277 -8.74 30.82 -5.06
N ALA A 278 -7.48 30.64 -4.68
CA ALA A 278 -7.10 29.60 -3.72
C ALA A 278 -7.81 29.77 -2.37
N GLU A 279 -7.80 31.00 -1.83
CA GLU A 279 -8.44 31.29 -0.55
C GLU A 279 -9.94 30.99 -0.58
N LYS A 280 -10.63 31.34 -1.67
CA LYS A 280 -12.05 31.06 -1.84
C LYS A 280 -12.35 29.57 -1.77
N VAL A 281 -11.65 28.75 -2.56
CA VAL A 281 -11.93 27.31 -2.61
C VAL A 281 -11.43 26.58 -1.35
N LEU A 282 -10.37 27.06 -0.70
CA LEU A 282 -9.90 26.49 0.57
C LEU A 282 -10.88 26.75 1.72
N LYS A 283 -11.56 27.88 1.74
CA LYS A 283 -12.64 28.14 2.70
C LYS A 283 -13.81 27.17 2.50
N GLU A 284 -14.17 26.85 1.26
CA GLU A 284 -15.18 25.81 0.98
C GLU A 284 -14.69 24.42 1.43
N ALA A 285 -13.41 24.11 1.22
CA ALA A 285 -12.84 22.85 1.72
C ALA A 285 -12.98 22.70 3.24
N ILE A 286 -12.73 23.79 3.98
CA ILE A 286 -12.88 23.83 5.44
C ILE A 286 -14.36 23.75 5.84
N TRP A 287 -15.24 24.43 5.14
CA TRP A 287 -16.67 24.38 5.42
C TRP A 287 -17.24 22.96 5.25
N LEU A 288 -16.77 22.23 4.23
CA LEU A 288 -17.14 20.82 3.99
C LEU A 288 -16.45 19.85 4.97
N ASN A 289 -15.27 20.17 5.44
CA ASN A 289 -14.50 19.37 6.39
C ASN A 289 -13.58 20.24 7.25
N GLU A 290 -14.01 20.59 8.44
CA GLU A 290 -13.26 21.40 9.40
C GLU A 290 -11.94 20.75 9.88
N TRP A 291 -11.79 19.45 9.69
CA TRP A 291 -10.60 18.70 10.07
C TRP A 291 -9.55 18.61 8.95
N SER A 292 -9.67 19.41 7.91
CA SER A 292 -8.70 19.45 6.80
C SER A 292 -7.47 20.27 7.17
N SER A 293 -6.48 19.67 7.84
CA SER A 293 -5.23 20.34 8.19
C SER A 293 -4.52 20.95 6.98
N GLY A 294 -4.55 20.25 5.83
CA GLY A 294 -3.96 20.72 4.58
C GLY A 294 -4.55 22.03 4.07
N ALA A 295 -5.87 22.23 4.18
CA ALA A 295 -6.52 23.49 3.78
C ALA A 295 -6.07 24.65 4.67
N TYR A 296 -5.98 24.45 5.98
CA TYR A 296 -5.48 25.48 6.91
C TYR A 296 -4.00 25.79 6.68
N ILE A 297 -3.17 24.81 6.34
CA ILE A 297 -1.75 25.04 5.99
C ILE A 297 -1.65 25.95 4.77
N LEU A 298 -2.41 25.67 3.71
CA LEU A 298 -2.41 26.48 2.50
C LEU A 298 -2.93 27.91 2.75
N LEU A 299 -3.98 28.06 3.55
CA LEU A 299 -4.46 29.40 3.96
C LEU A 299 -3.38 30.15 4.78
N GLY A 300 -2.69 29.48 5.66
CA GLY A 300 -1.56 30.05 6.38
C GLY A 300 -0.43 30.49 5.46
N GLN A 301 -0.09 29.68 4.46
CA GLN A 301 0.89 30.05 3.42
C GLN A 301 0.47 31.28 2.62
N ILE A 302 -0.80 31.31 2.20
CA ILE A 302 -1.36 32.47 1.46
C ILE A 302 -1.29 33.74 2.33
N ALA A 303 -1.68 33.67 3.59
CA ALA A 303 -1.61 34.78 4.51
C ALA A 303 -0.16 35.29 4.71
N LEU A 304 0.83 34.38 4.82
CA LEU A 304 2.25 34.75 4.85
C LEU A 304 2.69 35.46 3.56
N LYS A 305 2.24 34.99 2.41
CA LYS A 305 2.54 35.62 1.11
C LYS A 305 1.90 37.00 0.96
N LYS A 306 0.71 37.21 1.53
CA LYS A 306 0.02 38.51 1.59
C LYS A 306 0.57 39.42 2.69
N GLY A 307 1.52 38.98 3.51
CA GLY A 307 2.14 39.75 4.60
C GLY A 307 1.33 39.76 5.90
N ASP A 308 0.22 39.06 5.99
CA ASP A 308 -0.60 38.96 7.21
C ASP A 308 -0.14 37.78 8.09
N SER A 309 0.94 38.03 8.83
CA SER A 309 1.53 37.01 9.70
C SER A 309 0.64 36.66 10.91
N GLY A 310 -0.24 37.58 11.34
CA GLY A 310 -1.20 37.31 12.41
C GLY A 310 -2.26 36.30 11.99
N LEU A 311 -2.87 36.50 10.83
CA LEU A 311 -3.84 35.59 10.25
C LEU A 311 -3.18 34.24 9.92
N ALA A 312 -1.96 34.27 9.41
CA ALA A 312 -1.18 33.06 9.13
C ALA A 312 -0.98 32.20 10.39
N ALA A 313 -0.55 32.84 11.50
CA ALA A 313 -0.39 32.15 12.77
C ALA A 313 -1.68 31.47 13.23
N GLY A 314 -2.84 32.17 13.14
CA GLY A 314 -4.13 31.62 13.51
C GLY A 314 -4.52 30.37 12.72
N PHE A 315 -4.36 30.39 11.38
CA PHE A 315 -4.63 29.22 10.54
C PHE A 315 -3.67 28.04 10.86
N LEU A 316 -2.38 28.33 11.05
CA LEU A 316 -1.37 27.31 11.29
C LEU A 316 -1.44 26.72 12.71
N GLU A 317 -1.81 27.51 13.72
CA GLU A 317 -2.14 27.01 15.06
C GLU A 317 -3.35 26.06 15.02
N HIS A 318 -4.35 26.38 14.17
CA HIS A 318 -5.47 25.46 13.97
C HIS A 318 -5.03 24.17 13.29
N ALA A 319 -4.23 24.25 12.22
CA ALA A 319 -3.68 23.09 11.53
C ALA A 319 -2.82 22.22 12.47
N MET A 320 -2.05 22.83 13.37
CA MET A 320 -1.23 22.13 14.36
C MET A 320 -2.09 21.32 15.35
N ARG A 321 -3.25 21.83 15.77
CA ARG A 321 -4.18 21.07 16.63
C ARG A 321 -4.76 19.84 15.94
N ILE A 322 -4.97 19.92 14.62
CA ILE A 322 -5.50 18.81 13.82
C ILE A 322 -4.43 17.75 13.55
N ASP A 323 -3.24 18.19 13.13
CA ASP A 323 -2.13 17.31 12.73
C ASP A 323 -0.79 17.81 13.29
N PRO A 324 -0.50 17.53 14.57
CA PRO A 324 0.71 17.99 15.23
C PRO A 324 1.99 17.29 14.75
N GLN A 325 1.88 16.25 13.93
CA GLN A 325 3.04 15.53 13.38
C GLN A 325 3.42 16.00 11.97
N ASN A 326 2.75 17.03 11.47
CA ASN A 326 3.03 17.56 10.15
C ASN A 326 4.14 18.63 10.22
N TYR A 327 5.32 18.28 9.78
CA TYR A 327 6.47 19.20 9.83
C TYR A 327 6.25 20.51 9.07
N TRP A 328 5.41 20.54 8.01
CA TRP A 328 5.08 21.76 7.29
C TRP A 328 4.31 22.75 8.14
N VAL A 329 3.42 22.29 9.01
CA VAL A 329 2.69 23.16 9.95
C VAL A 329 3.67 23.94 10.82
N HIS A 330 4.59 23.21 11.45
CA HIS A 330 5.61 23.81 12.33
C HIS A 330 6.54 24.75 11.57
N TYR A 331 6.94 24.38 10.35
CA TYR A 331 7.78 25.23 9.50
C TYR A 331 7.12 26.57 9.18
N PHE A 332 5.86 26.57 8.73
CA PHE A 332 5.15 27.80 8.37
C PHE A 332 4.75 28.60 9.62
N LEU A 333 4.39 27.92 10.71
CA LEU A 333 4.09 28.59 11.99
C LEU A 333 5.31 29.31 12.55
N ALA A 334 6.48 28.69 12.47
CA ALA A 334 7.74 29.32 12.83
C ALA A 334 7.99 30.59 12.00
N LYS A 335 7.72 30.57 10.70
CA LYS A 335 7.82 31.76 9.84
C LYS A 335 6.83 32.86 10.27
N ALA A 336 5.59 32.49 10.57
CA ALA A 336 4.59 33.44 11.04
C ALA A 336 5.03 34.09 12.37
N TYR A 337 5.48 33.30 13.34
CA TYR A 337 5.98 33.82 14.62
C TYR A 337 7.25 34.69 14.47
N HIS A 338 8.16 34.28 13.58
CA HIS A 338 9.34 35.11 13.29
C HIS A 338 8.96 36.52 12.79
N ASN A 339 8.04 36.58 11.83
CA ASN A 339 7.55 37.86 11.28
C ASN A 339 6.78 38.70 12.31
N LEU A 340 6.20 38.06 13.33
CA LEU A 340 5.54 38.72 14.45
C LEU A 340 6.49 39.15 15.58
N GLY A 341 7.82 38.88 15.44
CA GLY A 341 8.80 39.15 16.48
C GLY A 341 8.79 38.16 17.65
N ARG A 342 8.00 37.06 17.57
CA ARG A 342 7.91 35.98 18.57
C ARG A 342 9.09 35.02 18.39
N THR A 343 10.32 35.47 18.57
CA THR A 343 11.54 34.77 18.17
C THR A 343 11.77 33.46 18.93
N ALA A 344 11.45 33.41 20.22
CA ALA A 344 11.58 32.17 21.00
C ALA A 344 10.64 31.06 20.53
N GLU A 345 9.39 31.42 20.27
CA GLU A 345 8.37 30.46 19.76
C GLU A 345 8.69 30.04 18.33
N ALA A 346 9.18 30.96 17.50
CA ALA A 346 9.65 30.64 16.17
C ALA A 346 10.79 29.60 16.20
N ALA A 347 11.78 29.78 17.05
CA ALA A 347 12.91 28.86 17.22
C ALA A 347 12.42 27.48 17.67
N GLN A 348 11.49 27.41 18.62
CA GLN A 348 10.89 26.16 19.07
C GLN A 348 10.18 25.41 17.94
N GLN A 349 9.35 26.12 17.14
CA GLN A 349 8.64 25.51 16.04
C GLN A 349 9.56 25.04 14.91
N PHE A 350 10.65 25.75 14.63
CA PHE A 350 11.67 25.30 13.68
C PHE A 350 12.36 24.01 14.12
N GLU A 351 12.72 23.88 15.41
CA GLU A 351 13.33 22.65 15.92
C GLU A 351 12.37 21.46 15.86
N ILE A 352 11.09 21.65 16.19
CA ILE A 352 10.07 20.59 16.03
C ILE A 352 9.95 20.18 14.56
N SER A 353 9.86 21.16 13.65
CA SER A 353 9.77 20.88 12.21
C SER A 353 10.96 20.05 11.71
N LYS A 354 12.17 20.42 12.15
CA LYS A 354 13.42 19.75 11.78
C LYS A 354 13.47 18.31 12.32
N SER A 355 13.07 18.10 13.58
CA SER A 355 12.98 16.76 14.17
C SER A 355 12.03 15.88 13.38
N LEU A 356 10.78 16.33 13.16
CA LEU A 356 9.76 15.58 12.41
C LEU A 356 10.19 15.27 10.97
N LEU A 357 10.91 16.19 10.31
CA LEU A 357 11.46 15.95 8.98
C LEU A 357 12.54 14.87 9.00
N ASN A 358 13.44 14.91 9.98
CA ASN A 358 14.51 13.92 10.13
C ASN A 358 13.96 12.53 10.43
N ASP A 359 12.96 12.43 11.31
CA ASP A 359 12.29 11.16 11.63
C ASP A 359 11.66 10.56 10.37
N ARG A 360 10.96 11.39 9.58
CA ARG A 360 10.38 10.96 8.30
C ARG A 360 11.45 10.48 7.30
N LEU A 361 12.54 11.23 7.15
CA LEU A 361 13.64 10.85 6.24
C LEU A 361 14.32 9.54 6.69
N THR A 362 14.39 9.31 7.99
CA THR A 362 14.93 8.08 8.57
C THR A 362 14.00 6.91 8.29
N ASP A 363 12.70 7.10 8.48
CA ASP A 363 11.67 6.09 8.16
C ASP A 363 11.67 5.74 6.65
N ASP A 364 11.74 6.75 5.78
CA ASP A 364 11.81 6.56 4.32
C ASP A 364 13.09 5.79 3.93
N ARG A 365 14.25 6.10 4.55
CA ARG A 365 15.52 5.38 4.34
C ARG A 365 15.44 3.94 4.81
N ASN A 366 14.89 3.70 6.00
CA ASN A 366 14.71 2.34 6.53
C ASN A 366 13.78 1.52 5.64
N MET A 367 12.70 2.14 5.12
CA MET A 367 11.81 1.48 4.16
C MET A 367 12.52 1.13 2.84
N LEU A 368 13.37 2.02 2.31
CA LEU A 368 14.15 1.73 1.09
C LEU A 368 15.18 0.62 1.29
N GLN A 369 15.75 0.49 2.49
CA GLN A 369 16.66 -0.62 2.83
C GLN A 369 15.94 -1.96 3.06
N THR A 370 14.64 -1.94 3.33
CA THR A 370 13.80 -3.13 3.53
C THR A 370 13.10 -3.60 2.24
N VAL A 371 13.15 -2.81 1.18
CA VAL A 371 12.71 -3.23 -0.16
C VAL A 371 13.86 -4.00 -0.80
N PRO A 372 13.64 -5.28 -1.18
CA PRO A 372 14.68 -6.12 -1.78
C PRO A 372 15.11 -5.62 -3.16
#